data_8b9febb896f3ad90dc9b66f96ed2ea24
#
_entry.id   8b9febb896f3ad90dc9b66f96ed2ea24
#
_cell.length_a   1.000
_cell.length_b   1.000
_cell.length_c   1.000
_cell.angle_alpha   90.00
_cell.angle_beta   90.00
_cell.angle_gamma   90.00
#
_symmetry.space_group_name_H-M   'P 1'
#
loop_
_entity.id
_entity.type
_entity.pdbx_description
1 polymer ?
#
loop_
_entity_poly.entity_id
_entity_poly.type
_entity_poly.pdbx_seq_one_letter_code
_entity_poly.pdbx_strand_id
1 'polypeptide(L)'
;MNKAFILLSAVFLYALAGCQERFDERLQREAREFTAKHCPQEREPGTVLDSTTYSPARRTYSLWYTVSEPTATLLQTTDKVLIRRALLNELTNSTDYKLLKDEGIDFEYHYARADNCQTVYHLILKKEDYRRTN
;
A
#
# COMPACT_ATOMS: atom_id res chain seq x y z
N MET A 1 -50.37 -14.83 4.34
CA MET A 1 -49.86 -13.46 4.40
C MET A 1 -48.43 -13.37 4.90
N ASN A 2 -48.04 -14.08 5.93
CA ASN A 2 -46.70 -13.96 6.51
C ASN A 2 -45.55 -14.52 5.65
N LYS A 3 -45.81 -15.49 4.81
CA LYS A 3 -44.77 -16.09 3.94
C LYS A 3 -44.33 -15.18 2.78
N ALA A 4 -45.24 -14.39 2.23
CA ALA A 4 -44.92 -13.44 1.16
C ALA A 4 -44.11 -12.24 1.70
N PHE A 5 -44.38 -11.82 2.94
CA PHE A 5 -43.67 -10.72 3.60
C PHE A 5 -42.22 -11.11 3.94
N ILE A 6 -42.01 -12.34 4.38
CA ILE A 6 -40.67 -12.89 4.71
C ILE A 6 -39.82 -13.04 3.42
N LEU A 7 -40.43 -13.47 2.32
CA LEU A 7 -39.73 -13.57 1.03
C LEU A 7 -39.33 -12.22 0.47
N LEU A 8 -40.18 -11.19 0.62
CA LEU A 8 -39.86 -9.83 0.17
C LEU A 8 -38.73 -9.21 0.98
N SER A 9 -38.71 -9.45 2.30
CA SER A 9 -37.64 -8.92 3.16
C SER A 9 -36.31 -9.63 2.92
N ALA A 10 -36.31 -10.92 2.61
CA ALA A 10 -35.11 -11.67 2.28
C ALA A 10 -34.48 -11.22 0.95
N VAL A 11 -35.30 -10.95 -0.07
CA VAL A 11 -34.83 -10.43 -1.35
C VAL A 11 -34.25 -9.01 -1.21
N PHE A 12 -34.82 -8.18 -0.34
CA PHE A 12 -34.31 -6.84 -0.10
C PHE A 12 -32.94 -6.86 0.63
N LEU A 13 -32.74 -7.79 1.55
CA LEU A 13 -31.45 -8.01 2.22
C LEU A 13 -30.36 -8.50 1.25
N TYR A 14 -30.69 -9.35 0.30
CA TYR A 14 -29.77 -9.81 -0.76
C TYR A 14 -29.38 -8.69 -1.73
N ALA A 15 -30.30 -7.80 -2.06
CA ALA A 15 -30.02 -6.67 -2.94
C ALA A 15 -29.06 -5.65 -2.31
N LEU A 16 -29.09 -5.48 -0.99
CA LEU A 16 -28.15 -4.58 -0.27
C LEU A 16 -26.75 -5.20 -0.16
N ALA A 17 -26.62 -6.51 -0.04
CA ALA A 17 -25.34 -7.20 0.01
C ALA A 17 -24.59 -7.21 -1.34
N GLY A 18 -25.30 -7.11 -2.48
CA GLY A 18 -24.72 -7.11 -3.82
C GLY A 18 -24.18 -5.76 -4.31
N CYS A 19 -24.44 -4.66 -3.60
CA CYS A 19 -24.08 -3.30 -4.04
C CYS A 19 -22.84 -2.72 -3.35
N GLN A 20 -22.26 -3.37 -2.35
CA GLN A 20 -21.04 -2.91 -1.69
C GLN A 20 -19.83 -3.65 -2.24
N GLU A 21 -19.03 -2.94 -3.03
CA GLU A 21 -17.68 -3.38 -3.35
C GLU A 21 -16.90 -3.55 -2.06
N ARG A 22 -16.25 -4.69 -1.89
CA ARG A 22 -15.42 -4.93 -0.71
C ARG A 22 -14.27 -3.94 -0.67
N PHE A 23 -13.91 -3.47 0.52
CA PHE A 23 -12.80 -2.55 0.74
C PHE A 23 -11.52 -3.03 0.03
N ASP A 24 -11.20 -4.31 0.18
CA ASP A 24 -10.00 -4.89 -0.42
C ASP A 24 -10.01 -4.87 -1.96
N GLU A 25 -11.15 -5.13 -2.59
CA GLU A 25 -11.31 -5.07 -4.05
C GLU A 25 -11.16 -3.64 -4.56
N ARG A 26 -11.76 -2.69 -3.86
CA ARG A 26 -11.64 -1.27 -4.17
C ARG A 26 -10.19 -0.80 -4.05
N LEU A 27 -9.52 -1.14 -2.96
CA LEU A 27 -8.13 -0.74 -2.74
C LEU A 27 -7.19 -1.35 -3.79
N GLN A 28 -7.41 -2.61 -4.18
CA GLN A 28 -6.65 -3.24 -5.25
C GLN A 28 -6.85 -2.53 -6.59
N ARG A 29 -8.08 -2.15 -6.90
CA ARG A 29 -8.38 -1.37 -8.11
C ARG A 29 -7.74 0.01 -8.05
N GLU A 30 -7.89 0.73 -6.95
CA GLU A 30 -7.31 2.07 -6.76
C GLU A 30 -5.79 2.07 -6.89
N ALA A 31 -5.11 1.05 -6.36
CA ALA A 31 -3.66 0.90 -6.51
C ALA A 31 -3.25 0.73 -7.98
N ARG A 32 -3.99 -0.07 -8.74
CA ARG A 32 -3.76 -0.22 -10.18
C ARG A 32 -4.02 1.06 -10.97
N GLU A 33 -5.11 1.76 -10.65
CA GLU A 33 -5.47 3.03 -11.29
C GLU A 33 -4.45 4.12 -10.97
N PHE A 34 -3.98 4.19 -9.74
CA PHE A 34 -2.91 5.11 -9.35
C PHE A 34 -1.64 4.85 -10.18
N THR A 35 -1.23 3.59 -10.30
CA THR A 35 -0.09 3.20 -11.12
C THR A 35 -0.28 3.61 -12.58
N ALA A 36 -1.42 3.34 -13.16
CA ALA A 36 -1.71 3.66 -14.56
C ALA A 36 -1.72 5.16 -14.84
N LYS A 37 -2.18 5.98 -13.89
CA LYS A 37 -2.34 7.43 -14.06
C LYS A 37 -1.11 8.24 -13.66
N HIS A 38 -0.34 7.77 -12.66
CA HIS A 38 0.68 8.56 -11.99
C HIS A 38 2.09 7.97 -12.04
N CYS A 39 2.25 6.70 -12.34
CA CYS A 39 3.55 6.06 -12.40
C CYS A 39 4.05 5.90 -13.85
N PRO A 40 5.36 5.91 -14.07
CA PRO A 40 6.42 6.17 -13.10
C PRO A 40 6.43 7.62 -12.62
N GLN A 41 6.75 7.84 -11.35
CA GLN A 41 6.79 9.18 -10.76
C GLN A 41 8.10 9.37 -9.97
N GLU A 42 8.89 10.37 -10.34
CA GLU A 42 10.06 10.76 -9.57
C GLU A 42 9.61 11.36 -8.23
N ARG A 43 10.06 10.78 -7.13
CA ARG A 43 9.73 11.24 -5.77
C ARG A 43 10.81 12.14 -5.21
N GLU A 44 12.06 11.73 -5.43
CA GLU A 44 13.27 12.47 -5.10
C GLU A 44 14.27 12.25 -6.22
N PRO A 45 15.31 13.09 -6.38
CA PRO A 45 16.33 12.87 -7.39
C PRO A 45 16.92 11.47 -7.29
N GLY A 46 16.78 10.67 -8.36
CA GLY A 46 17.27 9.30 -8.43
C GLY A 46 16.37 8.25 -7.77
N THR A 47 15.16 8.61 -7.32
CA THR A 47 14.18 7.67 -6.75
C THR A 47 12.86 7.80 -7.48
N VAL A 48 12.47 6.74 -8.18
CA VAL A 48 11.25 6.68 -8.98
C VAL A 48 10.28 5.66 -8.40
N LEU A 49 9.05 6.06 -8.14
CA LEU A 49 7.96 5.14 -7.85
C LEU A 49 7.43 4.56 -9.16
N ASP A 50 7.69 3.29 -9.40
CA ASP A 50 7.29 2.60 -10.63
C ASP A 50 5.85 2.12 -10.60
N SER A 51 5.41 1.62 -9.45
CA SER A 51 4.07 1.09 -9.29
C SER A 51 3.66 0.97 -7.83
N THR A 52 2.36 0.86 -7.63
CA THR A 52 1.76 0.45 -6.36
C THR A 52 0.86 -0.75 -6.59
N THR A 53 0.85 -1.68 -5.65
CA THR A 53 0.00 -2.87 -5.67
C THR A 53 -0.62 -3.11 -4.30
N TYR A 54 -1.77 -3.77 -4.29
CA TYR A 54 -2.39 -4.22 -3.04
C TYR A 54 -2.74 -5.69 -3.12
N SER A 55 -2.36 -6.45 -2.10
CA SER A 55 -2.70 -7.86 -1.94
C SER A 55 -3.78 -8.03 -0.87
N PRO A 56 -5.03 -8.38 -1.25
CA PRO A 56 -6.09 -8.65 -0.29
C PRO A 56 -5.76 -9.80 0.66
N ALA A 57 -5.13 -10.85 0.15
CA ALA A 57 -4.78 -12.04 0.93
C ALA A 57 -3.79 -11.73 2.07
N ARG A 58 -2.84 -10.83 1.81
CA ARG A 58 -1.81 -10.41 2.79
C ARG A 58 -2.17 -9.12 3.50
N ARG A 59 -3.23 -8.43 3.08
CA ARG A 59 -3.59 -7.08 3.51
C ARG A 59 -2.39 -6.13 3.50
N THR A 60 -1.65 -6.16 2.40
CA THR A 60 -0.38 -5.44 2.23
C THR A 60 -0.43 -4.54 1.02
N TYR A 61 -0.15 -3.26 1.24
CA TYR A 61 0.05 -2.25 0.20
C TYR A 61 1.52 -2.13 -0.11
N SER A 62 1.91 -2.40 -1.35
CA SER A 62 3.31 -2.45 -1.77
C SER A 62 3.65 -1.27 -2.67
N LEU A 63 4.79 -0.65 -2.39
CA LEU A 63 5.37 0.45 -3.16
C LEU A 63 6.67 -0.05 -3.81
N TRP A 64 6.74 0.05 -5.12
CA TRP A 64 7.85 -0.45 -5.94
C TRP A 64 8.65 0.72 -6.48
N TYR A 65 9.89 0.84 -6.01
CA TYR A 65 10.80 1.91 -6.37
C TYR A 65 12.00 1.42 -7.17
N THR A 66 12.41 2.24 -8.13
CA THR A 66 13.70 2.12 -8.81
C THR A 66 14.61 3.26 -8.37
N VAL A 67 15.85 2.94 -8.02
CA VAL A 67 16.85 3.91 -7.56
C VAL A 67 18.09 3.90 -8.43
N SER A 68 18.56 5.12 -8.75
CA SER A 68 19.81 5.36 -9.45
C SER A 68 20.91 5.74 -8.48
N GLU A 69 22.16 5.83 -8.98
CA GLU A 69 23.26 6.37 -8.18
C GLU A 69 23.09 7.90 -7.96
N PRO A 70 23.48 8.44 -6.81
CA PRO A 70 24.16 7.77 -5.68
C PRO A 70 23.20 7.10 -4.67
N THR A 71 21.88 7.23 -4.86
CA THR A 71 20.88 6.74 -3.90
C THR A 71 20.95 5.23 -3.70
N ALA A 72 21.21 4.47 -4.76
CA ALA A 72 21.34 3.02 -4.70
C ALA A 72 22.49 2.59 -3.75
N THR A 73 23.66 3.20 -3.89
CA THR A 73 24.79 2.95 -2.99
C THR A 73 24.48 3.41 -1.56
N LEU A 74 23.83 4.56 -1.40
CA LEU A 74 23.45 5.08 -0.09
C LEU A 74 22.53 4.10 0.66
N LEU A 75 21.52 3.54 -0.01
CA LEU A 75 20.62 2.55 0.59
C LEU A 75 21.33 1.25 0.95
N GLN A 76 22.34 0.85 0.19
CA GLN A 76 23.12 -0.35 0.49
C GLN A 76 24.07 -0.17 1.68
N THR A 77 24.62 1.03 1.85
CA THR A 77 25.69 1.30 2.85
C THR A 77 25.14 1.92 4.13
N THR A 78 23.95 2.51 4.12
CA THR A 78 23.34 3.08 5.33
C THR A 78 22.84 1.98 6.27
N ASP A 79 22.94 2.21 7.56
CA ASP A 79 22.39 1.34 8.59
C ASP A 79 20.88 1.12 8.36
N LYS A 80 20.48 -0.14 8.31
CA LYS A 80 19.08 -0.54 8.06
C LYS A 80 18.11 -0.04 9.12
N VAL A 81 18.57 0.12 10.36
CA VAL A 81 17.77 0.69 11.44
C VAL A 81 17.44 2.16 11.15
N LEU A 82 18.40 2.92 10.61
CA LEU A 82 18.17 4.32 10.23
C LEU A 82 17.21 4.47 9.06
N ILE A 83 17.35 3.63 8.03
CA ILE A 83 16.43 3.63 6.88
C ILE A 83 15.01 3.28 7.35
N ARG A 84 14.87 2.22 8.14
CA ARG A 84 13.57 1.81 8.69
C ARG A 84 12.93 2.94 9.50
N ARG A 85 13.69 3.61 10.35
CA ARG A 85 13.20 4.74 11.16
C ARG A 85 12.71 5.89 10.28
N ALA A 86 13.45 6.23 9.22
CA ALA A 86 13.08 7.28 8.30
C ALA A 86 11.76 6.96 7.58
N LEU A 87 11.62 5.74 7.04
CA LEU A 87 10.41 5.30 6.36
C LEU A 87 9.21 5.21 7.30
N LEU A 88 9.42 4.72 8.53
CA LEU A 88 8.37 4.68 9.54
C LEU A 88 7.89 6.08 9.93
N ASN A 89 8.80 7.02 10.09
CA ASN A 89 8.48 8.40 10.41
C ASN A 89 7.70 9.07 9.25
N GLU A 90 8.13 8.85 8.03
CA GLU A 90 7.42 9.34 6.83
C GLU A 90 6.00 8.77 6.75
N LEU A 91 5.84 7.46 6.89
CA LEU A 91 4.54 6.79 6.87
C LEU A 91 3.62 7.30 7.99
N THR A 92 4.16 7.42 9.21
CA THR A 92 3.38 7.88 10.38
C THR A 92 2.84 9.29 10.18
N ASN A 93 3.62 10.18 9.56
CA ASN A 93 3.26 11.58 9.34
C ASN A 93 2.52 11.82 8.02
N SER A 94 2.46 10.84 7.11
CA SER A 94 1.76 10.98 5.84
C SER A 94 0.25 11.02 6.03
N THR A 95 -0.39 12.00 5.42
CA THR A 95 -1.86 12.10 5.32
C THR A 95 -2.43 11.30 4.16
N ASP A 96 -1.62 11.04 3.14
CA ASP A 96 -2.04 10.33 1.93
C ASP A 96 -2.46 8.88 2.21
N TYR A 97 -1.85 8.26 3.22
CA TYR A 97 -2.13 6.88 3.61
C TYR A 97 -2.99 6.76 4.87
N LYS A 98 -3.65 7.85 5.28
CA LYS A 98 -4.43 7.86 6.52
C LYS A 98 -5.48 6.76 6.58
N LEU A 99 -6.26 6.60 5.50
CA LEU A 99 -7.30 5.57 5.43
C LEU A 99 -6.71 4.16 5.55
N LEU A 100 -5.61 3.88 4.86
CA LEU A 100 -4.95 2.59 4.91
C LEU A 100 -4.39 2.29 6.30
N LYS A 101 -3.82 3.29 6.96
CA LYS A 101 -3.32 3.16 8.34
C LYS A 101 -4.46 2.93 9.34
N ASP A 102 -5.57 3.63 9.18
CA ASP A 102 -6.76 3.46 10.02
C ASP A 102 -7.34 2.04 9.88
N GLU A 103 -7.30 1.48 8.66
CA GLU A 103 -7.73 0.11 8.36
C GLU A 103 -6.71 -0.98 8.77
N GLY A 104 -5.54 -0.58 9.25
CA GLY A 104 -4.51 -1.51 9.71
C GLY A 104 -3.83 -2.29 8.60
N ILE A 105 -3.64 -1.66 7.42
CA ILE A 105 -2.96 -2.25 6.28
C ILE A 105 -1.44 -2.24 6.52
N ASP A 106 -0.76 -3.35 6.20
CA ASP A 106 0.70 -3.40 6.20
C ASP A 106 1.26 -2.70 4.96
N PHE A 107 2.43 -2.09 5.10
CA PHE A 107 3.11 -1.40 4.00
C PHE A 107 4.42 -2.10 3.67
N GLU A 108 4.61 -2.39 2.38
CA GLU A 108 5.81 -3.05 1.88
C GLU A 108 6.55 -2.13 0.91
N TYR A 109 7.84 -1.94 1.15
CA TYR A 109 8.71 -1.09 0.36
C TYR A 109 9.75 -1.94 -0.36
N HIS A 110 9.78 -1.84 -1.68
CA HIS A 110 10.75 -2.50 -2.54
C HIS A 110 11.60 -1.45 -3.25
N TYR A 111 12.90 -1.52 -3.08
CA TYR A 111 13.86 -0.68 -3.78
C TYR A 111 14.80 -1.54 -4.61
N ALA A 112 14.80 -1.33 -5.92
CA ALA A 112 15.68 -2.02 -6.87
C ALA A 112 16.55 -1.01 -7.62
N ARG A 113 17.75 -1.44 -8.03
CA ARG A 113 18.65 -0.61 -8.85
C ARG A 113 18.09 -0.43 -10.27
N ALA A 114 18.25 0.78 -10.81
CA ALA A 114 17.84 1.08 -12.17
C ALA A 114 18.67 0.35 -13.24
N ASP A 115 19.94 0.09 -12.95
CA ASP A 115 20.90 -0.47 -13.92
C ASP A 115 20.79 -1.99 -14.08
N ASN A 116 20.45 -2.73 -13.02
CA ASN A 116 20.47 -4.20 -13.04
C ASN A 116 19.25 -4.86 -12.37
N CYS A 117 18.27 -4.08 -11.91
CA CYS A 117 17.05 -4.55 -11.24
C CYS A 117 17.30 -5.35 -9.94
N GLN A 118 18.49 -5.30 -9.37
CA GLN A 118 18.78 -5.97 -8.09
C GLN A 118 18.13 -5.22 -6.93
N THR A 119 17.53 -5.96 -6.01
CA THR A 119 16.98 -5.41 -4.78
C THR A 119 18.11 -4.86 -3.90
N VAL A 120 18.01 -3.57 -3.55
CA VAL A 120 18.95 -2.90 -2.65
C VAL A 120 18.40 -2.77 -1.25
N TYR A 121 17.08 -2.70 -1.11
CA TYR A 121 16.41 -2.63 0.19
C TYR A 121 14.97 -3.14 0.09
N HIS A 122 14.54 -3.87 1.11
CA HIS A 122 13.18 -4.36 1.25
C HIS A 122 12.75 -4.23 2.71
N LEU A 123 11.55 -3.69 2.94
CA LEU A 123 11.01 -3.46 4.28
C LEU A 123 9.51 -3.69 4.30
N ILE A 124 9.04 -4.34 5.35
CA ILE A 124 7.61 -4.39 5.68
C ILE A 124 7.39 -3.65 7.01
N LEU A 125 6.53 -2.63 6.98
CA LEU A 125 6.03 -1.95 8.16
C LEU A 125 4.62 -2.44 8.46
N LYS A 126 4.46 -3.09 9.60
CA LYS A 126 3.17 -3.63 10.03
C LYS A 126 2.37 -2.58 10.80
N LYS A 127 1.07 -2.80 10.94
CA LYS A 127 0.21 -1.90 11.73
C LYS A 127 0.73 -1.69 13.16
N GLU A 128 1.35 -2.71 13.76
CA GLU A 128 1.95 -2.61 15.09
C GLU A 128 3.10 -1.60 15.15
N ASP A 129 3.83 -1.44 14.04
CA ASP A 129 4.98 -0.53 13.97
C ASP A 129 4.54 0.93 13.97
N TYR A 130 3.60 1.30 13.09
CA TYR A 130 3.18 2.69 12.95
C TYR A 130 2.10 3.13 13.96
N ARG A 131 1.42 2.20 14.63
CA ARG A 131 0.45 2.49 15.69
C ARG A 131 1.09 2.71 17.07
N ARG A 132 2.29 2.18 17.30
CA ARG A 132 3.02 2.35 18.58
C ARG A 132 3.66 3.72 18.74
N THR A 133 3.69 4.53 17.72
CA THR A 133 4.38 5.83 17.73
C THR A 133 3.50 6.99 18.23
N ASN A 134 2.37 6.67 18.83
CA ASN A 134 1.47 7.65 19.48
C ASN A 134 1.69 7.70 20.98
#